data_6abfbb69c1788945b68ecb77cbceba61
#
_entry.id   6abfbb69c1788945b68ecb77cbceba61
#
_cell.length_a   1.000
_cell.length_b   1.000
_cell.length_c   1.000
_cell.angle_alpha   90.00
_cell.angle_beta   90.00
_cell.angle_gamma   90.00
#
_symmetry.space_group_name_H-M   'P 1'
#
loop_
_entity.id
_entity.type
_entity.pdbx_description
1 polymer ?
#
loop_
_entity_poly.entity_id
_entity_poly.type
_entity_poly.pdbx_seq_one_letter_code
_entity_poly.pdbx_strand_id
1 'polypeptide(L)'
;VKRIPHQAGLAGGSADGAAVLVALNELLGTNLSDDELCNIGVKIGADVPFCIKGGTLLAQGIGDVLHKVKPLRKCFILIAKPDYGVNTGKAYALFDSNGKIHTPDKFGMLCAMQNRDLNEICAKMENVFEQFIEVPNKVDIKEVMRNNGALGVCMSGSGPTVFGIFDEKEKAEKAGDELAAYAKDIAVTTPVNKGCKIIK
;
A
#
# COMPACT_ATOMS: atom_id res chain seq x y z
N VAL A 1 -7.99 12.04 -14.16
CA VAL A 1 -6.53 12.12 -14.43
C VAL A 1 -5.83 11.17 -13.49
N LYS A 2 -5.09 10.18 -14.01
CA LYS A 2 -4.32 9.23 -13.21
C LYS A 2 -3.08 9.92 -12.63
N ARG A 3 -2.92 9.85 -11.32
CA ARG A 3 -1.77 10.43 -10.60
C ARG A 3 -0.89 9.36 -9.94
N ILE A 4 -1.46 8.19 -9.62
CA ILE A 4 -0.70 7.08 -9.06
C ILE A 4 0.14 6.45 -10.18
N PRO A 5 1.46 6.28 -9.98
CA PRO A 5 2.34 5.69 -10.98
C PRO A 5 1.92 4.28 -11.38
N HIS A 6 2.19 3.92 -12.64
CA HIS A 6 1.92 2.57 -13.15
C HIS A 6 2.99 1.57 -12.68
N GLN A 7 2.61 0.30 -12.47
CA GLN A 7 3.50 -0.79 -12.01
C GLN A 7 4.31 -0.42 -10.76
N ALA A 8 3.65 0.26 -9.82
CA ALA A 8 4.28 0.84 -8.64
C ALA A 8 4.06 0.03 -7.34
N GLY A 9 3.25 -1.02 -7.35
CA GLY A 9 2.83 -1.70 -6.11
C GLY A 9 1.88 -0.87 -5.24
N LEU A 10 1.22 0.15 -5.82
CA LEU A 10 0.33 1.08 -5.11
C LEU A 10 -1.16 0.91 -5.47
N ALA A 11 -1.54 -0.22 -6.03
CA ALA A 11 -2.91 -0.55 -6.44
C ALA A 11 -3.60 0.52 -7.31
N GLY A 12 -2.84 1.33 -8.09
CA GLY A 12 -3.38 2.46 -8.84
C GLY A 12 -4.43 2.07 -9.88
N GLY A 13 -4.26 0.92 -10.56
CA GLY A 13 -5.27 0.39 -11.49
C GLY A 13 -6.55 -0.05 -10.78
N SER A 14 -6.42 -0.67 -9.61
CA SER A 14 -7.55 -1.08 -8.77
C SER A 14 -8.30 0.12 -8.20
N ALA A 15 -7.59 1.18 -7.84
CA ALA A 15 -8.21 2.45 -7.43
C ALA A 15 -9.00 3.10 -8.58
N ASP A 16 -8.47 3.08 -9.82
CA ASP A 16 -9.20 3.56 -11.00
C ASP A 16 -10.48 2.73 -11.25
N GLY A 17 -10.37 1.38 -11.16
CA GLY A 17 -11.52 0.47 -11.30
C GLY A 17 -12.59 0.69 -10.24
N ALA A 18 -12.18 0.84 -8.98
CA ALA A 18 -13.08 1.18 -7.86
C ALA A 18 -13.79 2.52 -8.09
N ALA A 19 -13.04 3.55 -8.53
CA ALA A 19 -13.60 4.86 -8.81
C ALA A 19 -14.67 4.82 -9.92
N VAL A 20 -14.43 4.05 -10.98
CA VAL A 20 -15.42 3.85 -12.07
C VAL A 20 -16.67 3.16 -11.55
N LEU A 21 -16.54 2.07 -10.76
CA LEU A 21 -17.69 1.36 -10.19
C LEU A 21 -18.53 2.27 -9.29
N VAL A 22 -17.90 3.01 -8.39
CA VAL A 22 -18.60 3.93 -7.49
C VAL A 22 -19.28 5.07 -8.27
N ALA A 23 -18.60 5.62 -9.29
CA ALA A 23 -19.16 6.67 -10.11
C ALA A 23 -20.36 6.18 -10.94
N LEU A 24 -20.30 5.00 -11.53
CA LEU A 24 -21.40 4.40 -12.29
C LEU A 24 -22.61 4.09 -11.39
N ASN A 25 -22.36 3.57 -10.18
CA ASN A 25 -23.42 3.32 -9.20
C ASN A 25 -24.22 4.60 -8.88
N GLU A 26 -23.52 5.73 -8.66
CA GLU A 26 -24.16 7.03 -8.42
C GLU A 26 -24.87 7.56 -9.68
N LEU A 27 -24.19 7.58 -10.85
CA LEU A 27 -24.70 8.17 -12.08
C LEU A 27 -25.93 7.44 -12.64
N LEU A 28 -25.96 6.12 -12.51
CA LEU A 28 -27.06 5.29 -13.01
C LEU A 28 -28.15 5.05 -11.97
N GLY A 29 -27.94 5.50 -10.73
CA GLY A 29 -28.89 5.30 -9.63
C GLY A 29 -29.14 3.84 -9.30
N THR A 30 -28.13 2.97 -9.46
CA THR A 30 -28.30 1.52 -9.26
C THR A 30 -28.40 1.15 -7.77
N ASN A 31 -28.00 2.05 -6.86
CA ASN A 31 -28.12 1.91 -5.41
C ASN A 31 -27.51 0.62 -4.85
N LEU A 32 -26.46 0.11 -5.49
CA LEU A 32 -25.72 -1.05 -4.98
C LEU A 32 -24.97 -0.68 -3.70
N SER A 33 -24.98 -1.57 -2.74
CA SER A 33 -24.18 -1.48 -1.52
C SER A 33 -22.68 -1.65 -1.79
N ASP A 34 -21.84 -1.21 -0.87
CA ASP A 34 -20.39 -1.42 -0.97
C ASP A 34 -20.02 -2.90 -1.13
N ASP A 35 -20.77 -3.82 -0.49
CA ASP A 35 -20.52 -5.26 -0.61
C ASP A 35 -20.87 -5.79 -2.00
N GLU A 36 -21.96 -5.32 -2.59
CA GLU A 36 -22.32 -5.68 -3.98
C GLU A 36 -21.32 -5.11 -4.97
N LEU A 37 -20.85 -3.87 -4.78
CA LEU A 37 -19.78 -3.27 -5.57
C LEU A 37 -18.46 -4.05 -5.41
N CYS A 38 -18.13 -4.52 -4.22
CA CYS A 38 -16.96 -5.37 -3.98
C CYS A 38 -17.06 -6.71 -4.71
N ASN A 39 -18.26 -7.34 -4.74
CA ASN A 39 -18.51 -8.59 -5.48
C ASN A 39 -18.36 -8.43 -7.00
N ILE A 40 -18.63 -7.25 -7.52
CA ILE A 40 -18.33 -6.91 -8.93
C ILE A 40 -16.85 -6.61 -9.07
N GLY A 41 -16.30 -5.82 -8.17
CA GLY A 41 -14.93 -5.32 -8.17
C GLY A 41 -13.87 -6.41 -8.16
N VAL A 42 -14.07 -7.49 -7.40
CA VAL A 42 -13.13 -8.62 -7.34
C VAL A 42 -12.91 -9.29 -8.71
N LYS A 43 -13.91 -9.25 -9.60
CA LYS A 43 -13.81 -9.77 -10.97
C LYS A 43 -12.95 -8.89 -11.88
N ILE A 44 -12.73 -7.63 -11.50
CA ILE A 44 -11.87 -6.68 -12.21
C ILE A 44 -10.43 -6.79 -11.68
N GLY A 45 -10.29 -6.95 -10.35
CA GLY A 45 -8.99 -7.12 -9.72
C GLY A 45 -9.11 -7.31 -8.20
N ALA A 46 -8.21 -8.11 -7.63
CA ALA A 46 -8.23 -8.51 -6.22
C ALA A 46 -8.21 -7.32 -5.24
N ASP A 47 -7.53 -6.22 -5.58
CA ASP A 47 -7.42 -5.03 -4.72
C ASP A 47 -8.59 -4.04 -4.89
N VAL A 48 -9.51 -4.24 -5.88
CA VAL A 48 -10.63 -3.33 -6.13
C VAL A 48 -11.57 -3.24 -4.92
N PRO A 49 -11.95 -4.35 -4.25
CA PRO A 49 -12.76 -4.30 -3.04
C PRO A 49 -12.13 -3.46 -1.92
N PHE A 50 -10.80 -3.56 -1.73
CA PHE A 50 -10.09 -2.72 -0.77
C PHE A 50 -10.21 -1.23 -1.14
N CYS A 51 -10.04 -0.89 -2.41
CA CYS A 51 -10.14 0.50 -2.89
C CYS A 51 -11.56 1.09 -2.74
N ILE A 52 -12.60 0.25 -2.82
CA ILE A 52 -13.99 0.66 -2.56
C ILE A 52 -14.18 0.95 -1.06
N LYS A 53 -13.82 0.01 -0.19
CA LYS A 53 -14.02 0.12 1.27
C LYS A 53 -13.09 1.13 1.91
N GLY A 54 -11.84 1.15 1.54
CA GLY A 54 -10.79 2.00 2.12
C GLY A 54 -10.54 1.73 3.61
N GLY A 55 -9.75 2.60 4.22
CA GLY A 55 -9.36 2.49 5.62
C GLY A 55 -8.23 1.49 5.84
N THR A 56 -8.19 0.90 7.04
CA THR A 56 -7.18 -0.10 7.41
C THR A 56 -7.84 -1.46 7.52
N LEU A 57 -7.44 -2.38 6.66
CA LEU A 57 -8.06 -3.70 6.54
C LEU A 57 -7.00 -4.80 6.55
N LEU A 58 -7.33 -5.94 7.15
CA LEU A 58 -6.66 -7.21 6.94
C LEU A 58 -7.30 -7.85 5.70
N ALA A 59 -6.50 -8.09 4.67
CA ALA A 59 -6.93 -8.82 3.48
C ALA A 59 -6.47 -10.27 3.55
N GLN A 60 -7.36 -11.19 3.24
CA GLN A 60 -7.12 -12.64 3.18
C GLN A 60 -7.60 -13.21 1.84
N GLY A 61 -7.39 -14.52 1.62
CA GLY A 61 -7.71 -15.13 0.34
C GLY A 61 -6.80 -14.59 -0.77
N ILE A 62 -7.37 -14.21 -1.89
CA ILE A 62 -6.66 -13.50 -2.97
C ILE A 62 -6.59 -11.98 -2.75
N GLY A 63 -7.03 -11.47 -1.58
CA GLY A 63 -7.16 -10.06 -1.25
C GLY A 63 -8.62 -9.58 -1.18
N ASP A 64 -9.57 -10.50 -1.34
CA ASP A 64 -11.01 -10.25 -1.44
C ASP A 64 -11.75 -10.35 -0.09
N VAL A 65 -11.22 -11.13 0.85
CA VAL A 65 -11.80 -11.25 2.19
C VAL A 65 -11.21 -10.18 3.11
N LEU A 66 -12.00 -9.14 3.38
CA LEU A 66 -11.54 -7.92 4.05
C LEU A 66 -12.12 -7.80 5.45
N HIS A 67 -11.24 -7.73 6.45
CA HIS A 67 -11.60 -7.55 7.85
C HIS A 67 -11.12 -6.18 8.36
N LYS A 68 -12.03 -5.41 8.98
CA LYS A 68 -11.66 -4.12 9.58
C LYS A 68 -10.72 -4.33 10.77
N VAL A 69 -9.64 -3.58 10.80
CA VAL A 69 -8.74 -3.44 11.94
C VAL A 69 -8.75 -1.99 12.42
N LYS A 70 -8.17 -1.73 13.60
CA LYS A 70 -8.09 -0.36 14.10
C LYS A 70 -7.25 0.49 13.14
N PRO A 71 -7.70 1.72 12.83
CA PRO A 71 -6.96 2.61 11.94
C PRO A 71 -5.62 3.00 12.54
N LEU A 72 -4.64 3.24 11.70
CA LEU A 72 -3.35 3.82 12.09
C LEU A 72 -3.57 5.14 12.84
N ARG A 73 -2.73 5.40 13.83
CA ARG A 73 -2.65 6.73 14.45
C ARG A 73 -2.20 7.74 13.41
N LYS A 74 -2.36 9.02 13.73
CA LYS A 74 -1.81 10.11 12.92
C LYS A 74 -0.31 9.88 12.71
N CYS A 75 0.09 9.73 11.48
CA CYS A 75 1.48 9.59 11.04
C CYS A 75 1.61 10.14 9.62
N PHE A 76 2.85 10.25 9.15
CA PHE A 76 3.16 10.64 7.78
C PHE A 76 3.80 9.46 7.05
N ILE A 77 3.45 9.29 5.79
CA ILE A 77 3.94 8.22 4.95
C ILE A 77 4.69 8.85 3.79
N LEU A 78 5.99 8.64 3.74
CA LEU A 78 6.81 8.99 2.58
C LEU A 78 6.80 7.81 1.61
N ILE A 79 6.44 8.09 0.38
CA ILE A 79 6.40 7.14 -0.73
C ILE A 79 7.53 7.51 -1.69
N ALA A 80 8.36 6.54 -2.05
CA ALA A 80 9.43 6.71 -3.03
C ALA A 80 9.43 5.57 -4.03
N LYS A 81 9.21 5.88 -5.32
CA LYS A 81 9.23 4.91 -6.41
C LYS A 81 10.42 5.20 -7.33
N PRO A 82 11.38 4.27 -7.47
CA PRO A 82 12.47 4.40 -8.45
C PRO A 82 11.91 4.38 -9.88
N ASP A 83 12.70 4.81 -10.85
CA ASP A 83 12.32 4.73 -12.27
C ASP A 83 12.42 3.28 -12.79
N TYR A 84 11.62 2.42 -12.19
CA TYR A 84 11.54 1.01 -12.44
C TYR A 84 10.08 0.54 -12.27
N GLY A 85 9.69 -0.52 -12.95
CA GLY A 85 8.36 -1.12 -12.83
C GLY A 85 8.46 -2.61 -12.55
N VAL A 86 7.63 -3.13 -11.65
CA VAL A 86 7.53 -4.56 -11.38
C VAL A 86 6.23 -5.10 -11.97
N ASN A 87 6.33 -6.16 -12.75
CA ASN A 87 5.15 -6.89 -13.22
C ASN A 87 4.64 -7.81 -12.10
N THR A 88 3.47 -7.51 -11.57
CA THR A 88 2.87 -8.25 -10.45
C THR A 88 2.70 -9.74 -10.74
N GLY A 89 2.28 -10.12 -11.96
CA GLY A 89 2.14 -11.54 -12.32
C GLY A 89 3.46 -12.29 -12.27
N LYS A 90 4.55 -11.68 -12.75
CA LYS A 90 5.90 -12.28 -12.64
C LYS A 90 6.36 -12.38 -11.19
N ALA A 91 6.03 -11.38 -10.34
CA ALA A 91 6.37 -11.41 -8.93
C ALA A 91 5.70 -12.59 -8.21
N TYR A 92 4.41 -12.83 -8.47
CA TYR A 92 3.70 -14.00 -7.93
C TYR A 92 4.24 -15.32 -8.47
N ALA A 93 4.57 -15.41 -9.75
CA ALA A 93 5.19 -16.62 -10.32
C ALA A 93 6.54 -16.95 -9.66
N LEU A 94 7.33 -15.92 -9.35
CA LEU A 94 8.57 -16.07 -8.56
C LEU A 94 8.27 -16.52 -7.13
N PHE A 95 7.25 -15.97 -6.49
CA PHE A 95 6.80 -16.39 -5.16
C PHE A 95 6.45 -17.89 -5.16
N ASP A 96 5.64 -18.35 -6.09
CA ASP A 96 5.19 -19.75 -6.19
C ASP A 96 6.35 -20.72 -6.45
N SER A 97 7.43 -20.24 -7.12
CA SER A 97 8.62 -21.06 -7.42
C SER A 97 9.64 -21.08 -6.27
N ASN A 98 9.54 -20.20 -5.28
CA ASN A 98 10.46 -20.15 -4.14
C ASN A 98 10.03 -21.12 -3.03
N GLY A 99 10.84 -22.17 -2.78
CA GLY A 99 10.51 -23.22 -1.83
C GLY A 99 10.65 -22.87 -0.34
N LYS A 100 11.33 -21.76 0.02
CA LYS A 100 11.55 -21.32 1.42
C LYS A 100 11.32 -19.83 1.52
N ILE A 101 10.16 -19.45 2.01
CA ILE A 101 9.78 -18.06 2.22
C ILE A 101 9.54 -17.85 3.72
N HIS A 102 10.21 -16.87 4.30
CA HIS A 102 9.91 -16.42 5.65
C HIS A 102 8.51 -15.78 5.67
N THR A 103 7.65 -16.25 6.57
CA THR A 103 6.29 -15.72 6.73
C THR A 103 6.29 -14.62 7.78
N PRO A 104 5.76 -13.41 7.47
CA PRO A 104 5.64 -12.31 8.43
C PRO A 104 4.84 -12.67 9.67
N ASP A 105 5.19 -12.05 10.81
CA ASP A 105 4.46 -12.18 12.08
C ASP A 105 3.09 -11.48 12.02
N LYS A 106 2.14 -12.11 11.35
CA LYS A 106 0.78 -11.60 11.21
C LYS A 106 0.08 -11.39 12.55
N PHE A 107 0.27 -12.30 13.51
CA PHE A 107 -0.37 -12.18 14.82
C PHE A 107 0.19 -10.99 15.61
N GLY A 108 1.51 -10.85 15.67
CA GLY A 108 2.14 -9.68 16.30
C GLY A 108 1.73 -8.37 15.66
N MET A 109 1.62 -8.31 14.32
CA MET A 109 1.10 -7.13 13.62
C MET A 109 -0.34 -6.80 14.05
N LEU A 110 -1.24 -7.79 14.12
CA LEU A 110 -2.62 -7.57 14.56
C LEU A 110 -2.71 -7.10 16.01
N CYS A 111 -1.87 -7.62 16.91
CA CYS A 111 -1.77 -7.14 18.29
C CYS A 111 -1.29 -5.68 18.36
N ALA A 112 -0.25 -5.32 17.60
CA ALA A 112 0.26 -3.95 17.52
C ALA A 112 -0.81 -2.99 16.98
N MET A 113 -1.54 -3.40 15.92
CA MET A 113 -2.68 -2.64 15.38
C MET A 113 -3.79 -2.46 16.40
N GLN A 114 -4.14 -3.52 17.16
CA GLN A 114 -5.17 -3.45 18.21
C GLN A 114 -4.79 -2.48 19.32
N ASN A 115 -3.52 -2.46 19.71
CA ASN A 115 -2.97 -1.56 20.72
C ASN A 115 -2.74 -0.14 20.16
N ARG A 116 -2.78 0.04 18.85
CA ARG A 116 -2.47 1.30 18.15
C ARG A 116 -1.05 1.81 18.47
N ASP A 117 -0.14 0.88 18.69
CA ASP A 117 1.27 1.20 18.91
C ASP A 117 2.00 1.32 17.57
N LEU A 118 2.31 2.56 17.18
CA LEU A 118 2.92 2.83 15.88
C LEU A 118 4.34 2.26 15.79
N ASN A 119 5.09 2.24 16.88
CA ASN A 119 6.46 1.70 16.90
C ASN A 119 6.42 0.17 16.72
N GLU A 120 5.53 -0.51 17.44
CA GLU A 120 5.35 -1.95 17.30
C GLU A 120 4.83 -2.31 15.89
N ILE A 121 3.90 -1.53 15.32
CA ILE A 121 3.45 -1.71 13.95
C ILE A 121 4.63 -1.60 12.99
N CYS A 122 5.46 -0.56 13.13
CA CYS A 122 6.63 -0.34 12.29
C CYS A 122 7.68 -1.45 12.44
N ALA A 123 7.88 -1.96 13.65
CA ALA A 123 8.79 -3.07 13.93
C ALA A 123 8.33 -4.41 13.31
N LYS A 124 7.02 -4.57 13.06
CA LYS A 124 6.42 -5.76 12.45
C LYS A 124 6.20 -5.64 10.94
N MET A 125 6.57 -4.49 10.33
CA MET A 125 6.42 -4.30 8.90
C MET A 125 7.40 -5.18 8.12
N GLU A 126 6.86 -6.15 7.40
CA GLU A 126 7.60 -7.05 6.52
C GLU A 126 6.85 -7.24 5.19
N ASN A 127 7.59 -7.51 4.14
CA ASN A 127 7.02 -7.84 2.84
C ASN A 127 7.73 -9.05 2.24
N VAL A 128 7.00 -10.13 2.02
CA VAL A 128 7.56 -11.37 1.48
C VAL A 128 8.22 -11.19 0.11
N PHE A 129 7.72 -10.29 -0.72
CA PHE A 129 8.31 -10.02 -2.03
C PHE A 129 9.71 -9.43 -1.94
N GLU A 130 10.08 -8.78 -0.85
CA GLU A 130 11.43 -8.25 -0.65
C GLU A 130 12.50 -9.34 -0.55
N GLN A 131 12.11 -10.58 -0.28
CA GLN A 131 13.02 -11.71 -0.15
C GLN A 131 13.57 -12.19 -1.50
N PHE A 132 12.90 -11.84 -2.62
CA PHE A 132 13.27 -12.33 -3.95
C PHE A 132 13.01 -11.34 -5.09
N ILE A 133 12.38 -10.20 -4.83
CA ILE A 133 12.24 -9.13 -5.83
C ILE A 133 13.35 -8.11 -5.65
N GLU A 134 14.23 -8.06 -6.65
CA GLU A 134 15.27 -7.05 -6.73
C GLU A 134 14.71 -5.76 -7.32
N VAL A 135 14.92 -4.65 -6.60
CA VAL A 135 14.52 -3.31 -7.03
C VAL A 135 15.73 -2.39 -6.97
N PRO A 136 16.06 -1.69 -8.07
CA PRO A 136 17.15 -0.71 -8.06
C PRO A 136 16.97 0.33 -6.97
N ASN A 137 18.04 0.71 -6.31
CA ASN A 137 18.09 1.71 -5.24
C ASN A 137 17.24 1.39 -3.99
N LYS A 138 16.64 0.18 -3.89
CA LYS A 138 15.79 -0.17 -2.73
C LYS A 138 16.51 0.00 -1.40
N VAL A 139 17.77 -0.41 -1.34
CA VAL A 139 18.58 -0.33 -0.11
C VAL A 139 18.85 1.13 0.22
N ASP A 140 19.34 1.92 -0.74
CA ASP A 140 19.64 3.34 -0.55
C ASP A 140 18.40 4.13 -0.12
N ILE A 141 17.25 3.89 -0.77
CA ILE A 141 15.97 4.53 -0.41
C ILE A 141 15.60 4.22 1.04
N LYS A 142 15.73 2.96 1.46
CA LYS A 142 15.44 2.57 2.85
C LYS A 142 16.41 3.19 3.84
N GLU A 143 17.68 3.29 3.51
CA GLU A 143 18.72 3.90 4.36
C GLU A 143 18.47 5.41 4.53
N VAL A 144 18.20 6.14 3.44
CA VAL A 144 17.85 7.55 3.51
C VAL A 144 16.63 7.78 4.43
N MET A 145 15.57 6.97 4.26
CA MET A 145 14.39 7.08 5.12
C MET A 145 14.72 6.83 6.60
N ARG A 146 15.51 5.78 6.92
CA ARG A 146 15.92 5.46 8.30
C ARG A 146 16.78 6.55 8.90
N ASN A 147 17.77 7.05 8.17
CA ASN A 147 18.69 8.10 8.61
C ASN A 147 17.97 9.43 8.90
N ASN A 148 16.81 9.64 8.28
CA ASN A 148 15.94 10.79 8.55
C ASN A 148 14.81 10.49 9.56
N GLY A 149 14.89 9.38 10.28
CA GLY A 149 14.00 9.10 11.42
C GLY A 149 12.70 8.39 11.06
N ALA A 150 12.65 7.62 9.96
CA ALA A 150 11.53 6.73 9.71
C ALA A 150 11.42 5.67 10.82
N LEU A 151 10.24 5.50 11.40
CA LEU A 151 9.93 4.49 12.42
C LEU A 151 9.95 3.08 11.85
N GLY A 152 9.62 2.94 10.56
CA GLY A 152 9.67 1.71 9.80
C GLY A 152 9.69 1.98 8.31
N VAL A 153 10.31 1.08 7.54
CA VAL A 153 10.40 1.17 6.08
C VAL A 153 10.13 -0.19 5.45
N CYS A 154 9.34 -0.21 4.39
CA CYS A 154 8.95 -1.45 3.71
C CYS A 154 8.65 -1.20 2.23
N MET A 155 8.77 -2.23 1.42
CA MET A 155 8.29 -2.18 0.03
C MET A 155 6.78 -2.39 -0.02
N SER A 156 6.09 -1.71 -0.93
CA SER A 156 4.64 -1.81 -1.10
C SER A 156 4.26 -2.86 -2.15
N GLY A 157 3.43 -3.83 -1.75
CA GLY A 157 2.94 -4.89 -2.65
C GLY A 157 4.08 -5.65 -3.32
N SER A 158 3.97 -5.91 -4.63
CA SER A 158 5.05 -6.52 -5.43
C SER A 158 6.19 -5.55 -5.74
N GLY A 159 6.15 -4.33 -5.24
CA GLY A 159 7.13 -3.28 -5.52
C GLY A 159 6.83 -2.50 -6.82
N PRO A 160 7.74 -1.64 -7.25
CA PRO A 160 9.04 -1.30 -6.65
C PRO A 160 8.97 -0.22 -5.56
N THR A 161 7.82 0.37 -5.30
CA THR A 161 7.69 1.47 -4.34
C THR A 161 8.12 1.06 -2.94
N VAL A 162 8.97 1.86 -2.32
CA VAL A 162 9.30 1.79 -0.90
C VAL A 162 8.52 2.88 -0.17
N PHE A 163 8.03 2.58 1.02
CA PHE A 163 7.43 3.59 1.89
C PHE A 163 8.04 3.57 3.27
N GLY A 164 8.10 4.75 3.90
CA GLY A 164 8.53 4.92 5.28
C GLY A 164 7.45 5.61 6.10
N ILE A 165 7.29 5.20 7.35
CA ILE A 165 6.36 5.81 8.31
C ILE A 165 7.13 6.74 9.23
N PHE A 166 6.62 7.97 9.41
CA PHE A 166 7.22 9.02 10.23
C PHE A 166 6.19 9.57 11.22
N ASP A 167 6.66 9.99 12.38
CA ASP A 167 5.87 10.69 13.39
C ASP A 167 5.74 12.20 13.09
N GLU A 168 6.74 12.78 12.40
CA GLU A 168 6.83 14.19 12.06
C GLU A 168 6.86 14.40 10.54
N LYS A 169 6.12 15.43 10.07
CA LYS A 169 6.03 15.76 8.65
C LYS A 169 7.37 16.24 8.11
N GLU A 170 8.04 17.06 8.87
CA GLU A 170 9.31 17.69 8.52
C GLU A 170 10.41 16.64 8.28
N LYS A 171 10.44 15.55 9.08
CA LYS A 171 11.35 14.44 8.85
C LYS A 171 11.05 13.71 7.54
N ALA A 172 9.76 13.47 7.25
CA ALA A 172 9.34 12.84 6.00
C ALA A 172 9.66 13.71 4.77
N GLU A 173 9.44 15.03 4.87
CA GLU A 173 9.75 15.97 3.78
C GLU A 173 11.25 16.05 3.54
N LYS A 174 12.06 16.18 4.58
CA LYS A 174 13.53 16.17 4.47
C LYS A 174 14.05 14.90 3.82
N ALA A 175 13.57 13.73 4.25
CA ALA A 175 13.91 12.46 3.60
C ALA A 175 13.50 12.44 2.13
N GLY A 176 12.33 13.01 1.80
CA GLY A 176 11.84 13.13 0.42
C GLY A 176 12.78 13.95 -0.46
N ASP A 177 13.29 15.06 0.04
CA ASP A 177 14.24 15.91 -0.70
C ASP A 177 15.54 15.16 -1.01
N GLU A 178 16.07 14.39 -0.05
CA GLU A 178 17.28 13.59 -0.23
C GLU A 178 17.06 12.41 -1.21
N LEU A 179 15.82 11.92 -1.34
CA LEU A 179 15.49 10.80 -2.23
C LEU A 179 15.40 11.18 -3.72
N ALA A 180 15.47 12.45 -4.07
CA ALA A 180 15.39 12.90 -5.46
C ALA A 180 16.47 12.28 -6.38
N ALA A 181 17.60 11.83 -5.82
CA ALA A 181 18.66 11.13 -6.56
C ALA A 181 18.36 9.63 -6.81
N TYR A 182 17.43 9.03 -6.07
CA TYR A 182 17.18 7.58 -6.06
C TYR A 182 15.78 7.19 -6.57
N ALA A 183 14.84 8.11 -6.53
CA ALA A 183 13.44 7.86 -6.88
C ALA A 183 12.89 8.92 -7.82
N LYS A 184 12.03 8.49 -8.73
CA LYS A 184 11.37 9.35 -9.71
C LYS A 184 10.08 9.97 -9.17
N ASP A 185 9.27 9.16 -8.50
CA ASP A 185 8.02 9.61 -7.91
C ASP A 185 8.15 9.61 -6.39
N ILE A 186 8.05 10.78 -5.78
CA ILE A 186 8.19 10.99 -4.34
C ILE A 186 6.97 11.75 -3.85
N ALA A 187 6.36 11.30 -2.76
CA ALA A 187 5.23 11.98 -2.15
C ALA A 187 5.14 11.71 -0.64
N VAL A 188 4.83 12.75 0.12
CA VAL A 188 4.45 12.65 1.53
C VAL A 188 2.93 12.68 1.63
N THR A 189 2.35 11.72 2.34
CA THR A 189 0.91 11.58 2.51
C THR A 189 0.55 11.15 3.93
N THR A 190 -0.73 10.96 4.20
CA THR A 190 -1.24 10.49 5.49
C THR A 190 -2.26 9.38 5.28
N PRO A 191 -2.47 8.49 6.28
CA PRO A 191 -3.51 7.48 6.21
C PRO A 191 -4.90 8.09 6.04
N VAL A 192 -5.75 7.45 5.23
CA VAL A 192 -7.15 7.83 5.04
C VAL A 192 -8.08 6.69 5.47
N ASN A 193 -9.27 7.04 5.96
CA ASN A 193 -10.23 6.07 6.51
C ASN A 193 -11.35 5.70 5.52
N LYS A 194 -11.33 6.23 4.32
CA LYS A 194 -12.37 5.98 3.30
C LYS A 194 -11.70 5.66 1.98
N GLY A 195 -12.34 4.78 1.20
CA GLY A 195 -11.99 4.50 -0.18
C GLY A 195 -12.45 5.58 -1.13
N CYS A 196 -12.95 5.18 -2.28
CA CYS A 196 -13.48 6.10 -3.28
C CYS A 196 -14.66 6.91 -2.77
N LYS A 197 -14.74 8.18 -3.15
CA LYS A 197 -15.85 9.08 -2.84
C LYS A 197 -16.18 9.98 -4.02
N ILE A 198 -17.47 10.25 -4.14
CA ILE A 198 -17.96 11.29 -5.06
C ILE A 198 -17.66 12.66 -4.42
N ILE A 199 -17.04 13.53 -5.18
CA ILE A 199 -16.84 14.94 -4.83
C ILE A 199 -17.87 15.73 -5.64
N LYS A 200 -18.82 16.35 -4.93
CA LYS A 200 -19.83 17.23 -5.53
C LYS A 200 -19.30 18.65 -5.56
#